data_cc52d673c7e52c0bb2d30b4e158bea7f
#
_entry.id   cc52d673c7e52c0bb2d30b4e158bea7f
#
_cell.length_a   1.000
_cell.length_b   1.000
_cell.length_c   1.000
_cell.angle_alpha   90.00
_cell.angle_beta   90.00
_cell.angle_gamma   90.00
#
_symmetry.space_group_name_H-M   'P 1'
#
loop_
_entity.id
_entity.type
_entity.pdbx_description
1 polymer ?
#
loop_
_entity_poly.entity_id
_entity_poly.type
_entity_poly.pdbx_seq_one_letter_code
_entity_poly.pdbx_strand_id
1 'polypeptide(L)'
;ASQKFQCWVCGYKGHRAFQLLKKAGAPGAAFGALKEIDNQYNFKQQVKQKVDANTLQFPHGVTPIMSSSAILSKHALHYLDQRGITQQDVVKYDLHYCEEGPLRNMVVIPSYDKDGFLNYYVGRSFDKNAYIKHKLASSTKDIIGFEMYINWDLPVILCEGAFDAMAIKRNAIPLFGKKLSTTLMKKIIKSNVKKIYLALDEDALKDAFNHAETFMSYGKRVYLIEMGDKDPSELGFKQFTKLLHNAVELTTSVLMKKRLALS
;
A
#
# COMPACT_ATOMS: atom_id res chain seq x y z
N ALA A 1 -25.00 -9.81 -2.75
CA ALA A 1 -25.10 -10.94 -3.68
C ALA A 1 -25.92 -12.07 -3.02
N SER A 2 -26.94 -12.61 -3.72
CA SER A 2 -27.73 -13.72 -3.17
C SER A 2 -26.88 -15.00 -3.17
N GLN A 3 -26.64 -15.60 -2.00
CA GLN A 3 -25.94 -16.88 -1.86
C GLN A 3 -26.82 -18.08 -2.29
N LYS A 4 -27.52 -17.95 -3.43
CA LYS A 4 -28.37 -19.02 -3.93
C LYS A 4 -27.53 -20.07 -4.65
N PHE A 5 -27.77 -21.34 -4.39
CA PHE A 5 -27.16 -22.45 -5.11
C PHE A 5 -28.20 -23.50 -5.51
N GLN A 6 -27.90 -24.24 -6.53
CA GLN A 6 -28.68 -25.41 -6.99
C GLN A 6 -27.73 -26.52 -7.41
N CYS A 7 -27.98 -27.73 -6.92
CA CYS A 7 -27.27 -28.92 -7.39
C CYS A 7 -27.88 -29.40 -8.69
N TRP A 8 -27.09 -29.49 -9.75
CA TRP A 8 -27.55 -29.96 -11.07
C TRP A 8 -27.86 -31.46 -11.13
N VAL A 9 -27.31 -32.24 -10.17
CA VAL A 9 -27.50 -33.68 -10.13
C VAL A 9 -28.77 -34.10 -9.38
N CYS A 10 -28.98 -33.52 -8.17
CA CYS A 10 -30.11 -33.91 -7.31
C CYS A 10 -31.21 -32.83 -7.16
N GLY A 11 -31.07 -31.69 -7.85
CA GLY A 11 -32.04 -30.59 -7.81
C GLY A 11 -32.10 -29.81 -6.49
N TYR A 12 -31.29 -30.16 -5.49
CA TYR A 12 -31.30 -29.48 -4.19
C TYR A 12 -30.95 -28.00 -4.31
N LYS A 13 -31.81 -27.15 -3.74
CA LYS A 13 -31.64 -25.69 -3.75
C LYS A 13 -31.49 -25.17 -2.33
N GLY A 14 -30.65 -24.12 -2.17
CA GLY A 14 -30.46 -23.46 -0.89
C GLY A 14 -30.00 -22.02 -1.04
N HIS A 15 -29.99 -21.30 0.09
CA HIS A 15 -29.70 -19.88 0.14
C HIS A 15 -28.47 -19.54 0.99
N ARG A 16 -27.82 -20.53 1.63
CA ARG A 16 -26.66 -20.33 2.50
C ARG A 16 -25.66 -21.46 2.32
N ALA A 17 -24.38 -21.14 2.26
CA ALA A 17 -23.30 -22.11 2.15
C ALA A 17 -23.34 -23.18 3.24
N PHE A 18 -23.80 -22.83 4.45
CA PHE A 18 -24.02 -23.75 5.56
C PHE A 18 -24.96 -24.92 5.19
N GLN A 19 -26.03 -24.64 4.45
CA GLN A 19 -26.97 -25.68 3.99
C GLN A 19 -26.31 -26.64 2.98
N LEU A 20 -25.44 -26.10 2.13
CA LEU A 20 -24.68 -26.90 1.18
C LEU A 20 -23.70 -27.84 1.89
N LEU A 21 -22.92 -27.33 2.85
CA LEU A 21 -21.99 -28.12 3.65
C LEU A 21 -22.72 -29.23 4.44
N LYS A 22 -23.87 -28.92 5.03
CA LYS A 22 -24.71 -29.90 5.74
C LYS A 22 -25.20 -31.01 4.80
N LYS A 23 -25.68 -30.65 3.62
CA LYS A 23 -26.17 -31.61 2.63
C LYS A 23 -25.04 -32.48 2.05
N ALA A 24 -23.83 -31.92 1.93
CA ALA A 24 -22.64 -32.61 1.46
C ALA A 24 -21.97 -33.49 2.54
N GLY A 25 -22.49 -33.52 3.77
CA GLY A 25 -21.86 -34.26 4.86
C GLY A 25 -20.46 -33.76 5.26
N ALA A 26 -20.22 -32.46 5.11
CA ALA A 26 -18.90 -31.88 5.36
C ALA A 26 -18.49 -32.04 6.84
N PRO A 27 -17.17 -32.25 7.12
CA PRO A 27 -16.65 -32.40 8.48
C PRO A 27 -16.81 -31.11 9.29
N GLY A 28 -16.90 -31.23 10.63
CA GLY A 28 -17.11 -30.10 11.54
C GLY A 28 -16.17 -28.93 11.36
N ALA A 29 -14.90 -29.18 11.00
CA ALA A 29 -13.90 -28.16 10.69
C ALA A 29 -14.32 -27.23 9.54
N ALA A 30 -15.04 -27.75 8.52
CA ALA A 30 -15.50 -26.95 7.39
C ALA A 30 -16.57 -25.91 7.82
N PHE A 31 -17.38 -26.22 8.83
CA PHE A 31 -18.35 -25.26 9.40
C PHE A 31 -17.67 -24.16 10.22
N GLY A 32 -16.56 -24.48 10.91
CA GLY A 32 -15.72 -23.51 11.60
C GLY A 32 -15.12 -22.53 10.61
N ALA A 33 -14.45 -23.02 9.56
CA ALA A 33 -13.89 -22.20 8.50
C ALA A 33 -14.93 -21.31 7.81
N LEU A 34 -16.15 -21.83 7.52
CA LEU A 34 -17.23 -21.07 6.96
C LEU A 34 -17.68 -19.93 7.90
N LYS A 35 -17.74 -20.18 9.22
CA LYS A 35 -18.09 -19.17 10.22
C LYS A 35 -17.06 -18.04 10.26
N GLU A 36 -15.78 -18.34 10.15
CA GLU A 36 -14.70 -17.34 10.08
C GLU A 36 -14.82 -16.48 8.83
N ILE A 37 -15.08 -17.10 7.68
CA ILE A 37 -15.31 -16.39 6.40
C ILE A 37 -16.55 -15.50 6.49
N ASP A 38 -17.65 -15.99 7.03
CA ASP A 38 -18.90 -15.24 7.19
C ASP A 38 -18.74 -14.07 8.17
N ASN A 39 -17.99 -14.27 9.25
CA ASN A 39 -17.67 -13.21 10.21
C ASN A 39 -16.78 -12.12 9.57
N GLN A 40 -15.77 -12.51 8.78
CA GLN A 40 -14.95 -11.56 8.02
C GLN A 40 -15.77 -10.81 6.97
N TYR A 41 -16.71 -11.48 6.29
CA TYR A 41 -17.58 -10.88 5.31
C TYR A 41 -18.59 -9.93 5.95
N ASN A 42 -19.24 -10.33 7.05
CA ASN A 42 -20.17 -9.49 7.80
C ASN A 42 -19.47 -8.30 8.45
N PHE A 43 -18.25 -8.47 8.94
CA PHE A 43 -17.41 -7.38 9.43
C PHE A 43 -17.12 -6.36 8.32
N LYS A 44 -16.73 -6.83 7.12
CA LYS A 44 -16.51 -5.95 5.96
C LYS A 44 -17.79 -5.22 5.51
N GLN A 45 -18.96 -5.84 5.63
CA GLN A 45 -20.25 -5.18 5.32
C GLN A 45 -20.66 -4.17 6.39
N GLN A 46 -20.48 -4.49 7.68
CA GLN A 46 -20.76 -3.56 8.78
C GLN A 46 -19.82 -2.34 8.74
N VAL A 47 -18.56 -2.55 8.37
CA VAL A 47 -17.58 -1.50 8.16
C VAL A 47 -17.98 -0.61 6.99
N LYS A 48 -18.50 -1.18 5.88
CA LYS A 48 -19.06 -0.39 4.76
C LYS A 48 -20.31 0.43 5.12
N GLN A 49 -21.07 0.05 6.13
CA GLN A 49 -22.27 0.78 6.57
C GLN A 49 -21.97 1.93 7.56
N LYS A 50 -20.78 1.96 8.15
CA LYS A 50 -20.29 3.06 9.00
C LYS A 50 -19.39 4.05 8.23
N VAL A 51 -19.71 4.30 6.96
CA VAL A 51 -19.01 5.33 6.20
C VAL A 51 -19.55 6.69 6.68
N ASP A 52 -18.85 7.31 7.60
CA ASP A 52 -19.05 8.73 7.94
C ASP A 52 -18.91 9.58 6.69
N ALA A 53 -19.72 10.63 6.58
CA ALA A 53 -19.75 11.55 5.43
C ALA A 53 -18.42 12.24 5.08
N ASN A 54 -17.36 11.99 5.85
CA ASN A 54 -16.00 12.49 5.69
C ASN A 54 -14.98 11.46 5.16
N THR A 55 -15.42 10.26 4.75
CA THR A 55 -14.47 9.26 4.22
C THR A 55 -14.03 9.67 2.82
N LEU A 56 -12.72 9.68 2.58
CA LEU A 56 -12.16 9.94 1.25
C LEU A 56 -12.75 8.95 0.25
N GLN A 57 -13.19 9.46 -0.90
CA GLN A 57 -13.71 8.65 -2.01
C GLN A 57 -12.91 8.94 -3.28
N PHE A 58 -12.90 7.99 -4.20
CA PHE A 58 -12.36 8.24 -5.52
C PHE A 58 -13.21 9.26 -6.26
N PRO A 59 -12.59 10.14 -7.06
CA PRO A 59 -13.30 10.95 -8.03
C PRO A 59 -14.06 10.07 -9.05
N HIS A 60 -15.06 10.66 -9.70
CA HIS A 60 -15.78 10.00 -10.79
C HIS A 60 -14.83 9.50 -11.88
N GLY A 61 -15.18 8.40 -12.52
CA GLY A 61 -14.43 7.79 -13.62
C GLY A 61 -13.28 6.87 -13.20
N VAL A 62 -13.02 6.72 -11.90
CA VAL A 62 -11.98 5.80 -11.38
C VAL A 62 -12.54 4.38 -11.34
N THR A 63 -11.86 3.46 -12.04
CA THR A 63 -12.28 2.06 -12.23
C THR A 63 -11.12 1.11 -11.94
N PRO A 64 -11.34 -0.05 -11.27
CA PRO A 64 -10.28 -1.04 -11.06
C PRO A 64 -9.74 -1.56 -12.40
N ILE A 65 -8.41 -1.60 -12.53
CA ILE A 65 -7.76 -2.03 -13.79
C ILE A 65 -8.17 -3.45 -14.18
N MET A 66 -8.19 -4.38 -13.21
CA MET A 66 -8.41 -5.81 -13.49
C MET A 66 -9.86 -6.16 -13.83
N SER A 67 -10.81 -5.28 -13.53
CA SER A 67 -12.25 -5.51 -13.84
C SER A 67 -12.70 -4.88 -15.16
N SER A 68 -11.79 -4.25 -15.90
CA SER A 68 -12.10 -3.54 -17.13
C SER A 68 -11.46 -4.18 -18.35
N SER A 69 -12.23 -4.27 -19.44
CA SER A 69 -11.75 -4.66 -20.78
C SER A 69 -11.45 -3.45 -21.70
N ALA A 70 -11.61 -2.24 -21.19
CA ALA A 70 -11.41 -1.01 -21.95
C ALA A 70 -9.97 -0.86 -22.47
N ILE A 71 -9.80 -0.16 -23.59
CA ILE A 71 -8.49 0.08 -24.21
C ILE A 71 -7.57 0.83 -23.24
N LEU A 72 -8.10 1.80 -22.50
CA LEU A 72 -7.32 2.58 -21.53
C LEU A 72 -6.80 1.73 -20.37
N SER A 73 -7.54 0.69 -19.93
CA SER A 73 -7.03 -0.24 -18.91
C SER A 73 -5.81 -1.01 -19.41
N LYS A 74 -5.78 -1.38 -20.69
CA LYS A 74 -4.60 -2.03 -21.32
C LYS A 74 -3.40 -1.09 -21.40
N HIS A 75 -3.62 0.19 -21.71
CA HIS A 75 -2.55 1.20 -21.70
C HIS A 75 -2.01 1.39 -20.26
N ALA A 76 -2.88 1.44 -19.26
CA ALA A 76 -2.49 1.51 -17.86
C ALA A 76 -1.67 0.29 -17.44
N LEU A 77 -2.08 -0.93 -17.81
CA LEU A 77 -1.33 -2.16 -17.56
C LEU A 77 0.04 -2.15 -18.23
N HIS A 78 0.12 -1.74 -19.50
CA HIS A 78 1.39 -1.63 -20.22
C HIS A 78 2.35 -0.63 -19.56
N TYR A 79 1.82 0.52 -19.12
CA TYR A 79 2.60 1.50 -18.37
C TYR A 79 3.14 0.93 -17.05
N LEU A 80 2.33 0.17 -16.31
CA LEU A 80 2.71 -0.48 -15.06
C LEU A 80 3.78 -1.56 -15.30
N ASP A 81 3.61 -2.37 -16.35
CA ASP A 81 4.57 -3.40 -16.75
C ASP A 81 5.95 -2.81 -17.07
N GLN A 82 6.00 -1.69 -17.82
CA GLN A 82 7.25 -0.95 -18.08
C GLN A 82 7.95 -0.46 -16.79
N ARG A 83 7.22 -0.35 -15.68
CA ARG A 83 7.74 0.00 -14.36
C ARG A 83 8.02 -1.21 -13.47
N GLY A 84 7.94 -2.41 -14.02
CA GLY A 84 8.15 -3.65 -13.27
C GLY A 84 7.04 -4.00 -12.27
N ILE A 85 5.85 -3.38 -12.41
CA ILE A 85 4.66 -3.68 -11.62
C ILE A 85 3.91 -4.82 -12.29
N THR A 86 3.84 -5.95 -11.63
CA THR A 86 3.21 -7.17 -12.14
C THR A 86 1.69 -7.14 -11.97
N GLN A 87 0.98 -8.02 -12.67
CA GLN A 87 -0.47 -8.19 -12.46
C GLN A 87 -0.81 -8.57 -11.00
N GLN A 88 0.05 -9.31 -10.33
CA GLN A 88 -0.11 -9.62 -8.91
C GLN A 88 -0.03 -8.36 -8.05
N ASP A 89 0.88 -7.44 -8.38
CA ASP A 89 0.97 -6.15 -7.69
C ASP A 89 -0.29 -5.30 -7.97
N VAL A 90 -0.81 -5.31 -9.21
CA VAL A 90 -2.06 -4.62 -9.57
C VAL A 90 -3.23 -5.08 -8.71
N VAL A 91 -3.38 -6.40 -8.54
CA VAL A 91 -4.42 -6.99 -7.69
C VAL A 91 -4.16 -6.70 -6.21
N LYS A 92 -2.92 -6.90 -5.75
CA LYS A 92 -2.53 -6.71 -4.34
C LYS A 92 -2.82 -5.29 -3.85
N TYR A 93 -2.44 -4.29 -4.65
CA TYR A 93 -2.58 -2.87 -4.28
C TYR A 93 -3.89 -2.26 -4.79
N ASP A 94 -4.77 -3.07 -5.38
CA ASP A 94 -6.07 -2.62 -5.91
C ASP A 94 -5.92 -1.43 -6.86
N LEU A 95 -5.00 -1.54 -7.85
CA LEU A 95 -4.71 -0.44 -8.74
C LEU A 95 -5.86 -0.14 -9.68
N HIS A 96 -6.16 1.14 -9.84
CA HIS A 96 -7.22 1.66 -10.66
C HIS A 96 -6.66 2.48 -11.83
N TYR A 97 -7.50 2.80 -12.79
CA TYR A 97 -7.26 3.79 -13.83
C TYR A 97 -8.47 4.72 -13.96
N CYS A 98 -8.32 5.81 -14.68
CA CYS A 98 -9.39 6.78 -14.82
C CYS A 98 -9.56 7.19 -16.28
N GLU A 99 -10.80 7.06 -16.79
CA GLU A 99 -11.13 7.40 -18.19
C GLU A 99 -11.54 8.85 -18.35
N GLU A 100 -12.14 9.44 -17.33
CA GLU A 100 -12.71 10.78 -17.37
C GLU A 100 -12.53 11.53 -16.06
N GLY A 101 -12.84 12.82 -16.07
CA GLY A 101 -12.76 13.64 -14.86
C GLY A 101 -11.34 14.07 -14.50
N PRO A 102 -11.11 14.43 -13.22
CA PRO A 102 -9.87 15.09 -12.82
C PRO A 102 -8.63 14.19 -12.88
N LEU A 103 -8.79 12.86 -12.89
CA LEU A 103 -7.71 11.88 -12.98
C LEU A 103 -7.62 11.19 -14.34
N ARG A 104 -8.24 11.77 -15.38
CA ARG A 104 -8.24 11.20 -16.74
C ARG A 104 -6.82 10.84 -17.19
N ASN A 105 -6.67 9.68 -17.84
CA ASN A 105 -5.42 9.12 -18.33
C ASN A 105 -4.37 8.89 -17.25
N MET A 106 -4.82 8.58 -16.02
CA MET A 106 -3.94 8.25 -14.90
C MET A 106 -4.19 6.84 -14.39
N VAL A 107 -3.11 6.17 -14.01
CA VAL A 107 -3.17 5.09 -13.04
C VAL A 107 -3.44 5.74 -11.68
N VAL A 108 -4.39 5.18 -10.93
CA VAL A 108 -4.73 5.63 -9.58
C VAL A 108 -4.29 4.55 -8.61
N ILE A 109 -3.43 4.95 -7.68
CA ILE A 109 -2.82 4.07 -6.68
C ILE A 109 -3.47 4.41 -5.35
N PRO A 110 -4.38 3.57 -4.84
CA PRO A 110 -5.00 3.79 -3.54
C PRO A 110 -4.05 3.44 -2.39
N SER A 111 -4.27 4.08 -1.27
CA SER A 111 -3.75 3.69 0.02
C SER A 111 -4.92 3.48 0.96
N TYR A 112 -4.90 2.36 1.67
CA TYR A 112 -5.93 2.00 2.63
C TYR A 112 -5.35 1.96 4.04
N ASP A 113 -6.15 2.34 5.02
CA ASP A 113 -5.82 2.20 6.43
C ASP A 113 -5.91 0.73 6.90
N LYS A 114 -5.62 0.48 8.17
CA LYS A 114 -5.67 -0.86 8.78
C LYS A 114 -7.05 -1.54 8.71
N ASP A 115 -8.12 -0.77 8.58
CA ASP A 115 -9.51 -1.24 8.54
C ASP A 115 -10.03 -1.39 7.08
N GLY A 116 -9.19 -1.05 6.09
CA GLY A 116 -9.48 -1.16 4.65
C GLY A 116 -10.25 0.05 4.10
N PHE A 117 -10.28 1.18 4.80
CA PHE A 117 -10.84 2.43 4.27
C PHE A 117 -9.79 3.17 3.44
N LEU A 118 -10.22 3.77 2.34
CA LEU A 118 -9.39 4.63 1.52
C LEU A 118 -8.95 5.85 2.36
N ASN A 119 -7.64 5.95 2.66
CA ASN A 119 -7.07 7.06 3.41
C ASN A 119 -6.29 8.05 2.54
N TYR A 120 -5.82 7.60 1.36
CA TYR A 120 -5.14 8.44 0.37
C TYR A 120 -5.19 7.81 -1.03
N TYR A 121 -4.87 8.57 -2.07
CA TYR A 121 -4.56 8.05 -3.40
C TYR A 121 -3.61 8.98 -4.15
N VAL A 122 -2.88 8.41 -5.10
CA VAL A 122 -2.02 9.12 -6.03
C VAL A 122 -2.44 8.78 -7.46
N GLY A 123 -2.69 9.79 -8.28
CA GLY A 123 -2.84 9.64 -9.73
C GLY A 123 -1.50 9.85 -10.42
N ARG A 124 -1.11 8.93 -11.30
CA ARG A 124 0.09 9.04 -12.14
C ARG A 124 -0.28 8.91 -13.60
N SER A 125 -0.01 9.94 -14.41
CA SER A 125 -0.28 9.88 -15.85
C SER A 125 0.55 8.79 -16.52
N PHE A 126 -0.10 7.99 -17.35
CA PHE A 126 0.56 7.07 -18.28
C PHE A 126 0.79 7.71 -19.67
N ASP A 127 0.35 8.94 -19.87
CA ASP A 127 0.70 9.75 -21.03
C ASP A 127 2.04 10.44 -20.77
N LYS A 128 3.04 10.13 -21.60
CA LYS A 128 4.38 10.71 -21.51
C LYS A 128 4.40 12.22 -21.75
N ASN A 129 3.45 12.72 -22.54
CA ASN A 129 3.33 14.13 -22.91
C ASN A 129 2.40 14.92 -21.99
N ALA A 130 1.83 14.29 -20.96
CA ALA A 130 0.95 14.97 -20.03
C ALA A 130 1.67 16.12 -19.33
N TYR A 131 1.05 17.32 -19.35
CA TYR A 131 1.53 18.48 -18.60
C TYR A 131 1.51 18.21 -17.09
N ILE A 132 0.43 17.57 -16.58
CA ILE A 132 0.32 17.17 -15.19
C ILE A 132 0.63 15.68 -15.09
N LYS A 133 1.81 15.35 -14.58
CA LYS A 133 2.26 13.96 -14.42
C LYS A 133 1.76 13.29 -13.16
N HIS A 134 1.41 14.06 -12.13
CA HIS A 134 0.97 13.55 -10.83
C HIS A 134 -0.22 14.36 -10.32
N LYS A 135 -1.18 13.68 -9.70
CA LYS A 135 -2.23 14.28 -8.89
C LYS A 135 -2.35 13.56 -7.58
N LEU A 136 -2.54 14.32 -6.53
CA LEU A 136 -2.66 13.81 -5.17
C LEU A 136 -4.10 13.97 -4.69
N ALA A 137 -4.53 13.13 -3.76
CA ALA A 137 -5.80 13.29 -3.08
C ALA A 137 -5.87 14.67 -2.40
N SER A 138 -7.04 15.30 -2.46
CA SER A 138 -7.31 16.56 -1.76
C SER A 138 -7.65 16.29 -0.28
N SER A 139 -6.74 15.62 0.43
CA SER A 139 -6.89 15.23 1.83
C SER A 139 -5.59 15.45 2.60
N THR A 140 -5.68 15.34 3.93
CA THR A 140 -4.48 15.41 4.77
C THR A 140 -3.49 14.31 4.44
N LYS A 141 -2.19 14.61 4.53
CA LYS A 141 -1.10 13.63 4.47
C LYS A 141 -0.71 13.08 5.86
N ASP A 142 -1.41 13.45 6.93
CA ASP A 142 -1.18 12.87 8.25
C ASP A 142 -1.83 11.48 8.36
N ILE A 143 -1.44 10.60 7.45
CA ILE A 143 -1.89 9.22 7.33
C ILE A 143 -0.70 8.26 7.36
N ILE A 144 -0.97 6.98 7.38
CA ILE A 144 0.02 5.92 7.16
C ILE A 144 -0.20 5.35 5.77
N GLY A 145 0.80 5.52 4.89
CA GLY A 145 0.75 4.98 3.54
C GLY A 145 0.74 3.45 3.54
N PHE A 146 -0.17 2.85 2.77
CA PHE A 146 -0.29 1.40 2.61
C PHE A 146 -0.47 0.62 3.93
N GLU A 147 -1.05 1.24 4.97
CA GLU A 147 -1.13 0.66 6.32
C GLU A 147 -1.73 -0.75 6.33
N MET A 148 -2.72 -1.02 5.49
CA MET A 148 -3.36 -2.32 5.35
C MET A 148 -2.37 -3.46 5.03
N TYR A 149 -1.24 -3.14 4.40
CA TYR A 149 -0.24 -4.12 3.96
C TYR A 149 0.96 -4.21 4.90
N ILE A 150 1.00 -3.40 5.98
CA ILE A 150 2.15 -3.30 6.86
C ILE A 150 2.06 -4.28 8.02
N ASN A 151 3.11 -5.09 8.17
CA ASN A 151 3.29 -5.93 9.34
C ASN A 151 4.15 -5.17 10.38
N TRP A 152 3.55 -4.81 11.50
CA TRP A 152 4.16 -4.00 12.55
C TRP A 152 5.10 -4.77 13.49
N ASP A 153 5.28 -6.08 13.27
CA ASP A 153 6.25 -6.92 13.98
C ASP A 153 7.56 -7.09 13.21
N LEU A 154 7.58 -6.67 11.93
CA LEU A 154 8.73 -6.76 11.04
C LEU A 154 9.42 -5.39 10.86
N PRO A 155 10.70 -5.38 10.42
CA PRO A 155 11.35 -4.15 9.99
C PRO A 155 10.54 -3.41 8.93
N VAL A 156 10.51 -2.08 9.00
CA VAL A 156 9.83 -1.22 8.02
C VAL A 156 10.83 -0.44 7.18
N ILE A 157 10.46 -0.18 5.94
CA ILE A 157 11.24 0.64 5.00
C ILE A 157 10.41 1.88 4.69
N LEU A 158 10.93 3.07 4.96
CA LEU A 158 10.29 4.34 4.61
C LEU A 158 10.81 4.80 3.25
N CYS A 159 9.92 5.09 2.31
CA CYS A 159 10.25 5.57 0.97
C CYS A 159 9.31 6.72 0.56
N GLU A 160 9.66 7.49 -0.48
CA GLU A 160 8.89 8.68 -0.82
C GLU A 160 7.56 8.37 -1.51
N GLY A 161 7.58 7.49 -2.48
CA GLY A 161 6.49 7.27 -3.41
C GLY A 161 5.82 5.90 -3.32
N ALA A 162 4.61 5.83 -3.88
CA ALA A 162 3.88 4.57 -3.98
C ALA A 162 4.60 3.55 -4.89
N PHE A 163 5.18 3.99 -6.00
CA PHE A 163 5.93 3.11 -6.90
C PHE A 163 7.18 2.54 -6.22
N ASP A 164 7.85 3.34 -5.38
CA ASP A 164 9.01 2.87 -4.61
C ASP A 164 8.62 1.76 -3.66
N ALA A 165 7.54 1.96 -2.89
CA ALA A 165 7.03 0.95 -1.97
C ALA A 165 6.66 -0.36 -2.71
N MET A 166 6.04 -0.25 -3.89
CA MET A 166 5.70 -1.41 -4.71
C MET A 166 6.95 -2.11 -5.29
N ALA A 167 7.96 -1.36 -5.74
CA ALA A 167 9.20 -1.91 -6.29
C ALA A 167 10.07 -2.60 -5.22
N ILE A 168 10.04 -2.09 -3.98
CA ILE A 168 10.72 -2.69 -2.82
C ILE A 168 10.18 -4.08 -2.51
N LYS A 169 8.90 -4.36 -2.77
CA LYS A 169 8.22 -5.66 -2.57
C LYS A 169 8.41 -6.26 -1.16
N ARG A 170 8.56 -5.40 -0.16
CA ARG A 170 8.76 -5.75 1.26
C ARG A 170 7.81 -4.93 2.12
N ASN A 171 8.07 -4.85 3.41
CA ASN A 171 7.31 -4.07 4.40
C ASN A 171 7.63 -2.57 4.25
N ALA A 172 7.22 -1.96 3.13
CA ALA A 172 7.54 -0.59 2.74
C ALA A 172 6.35 0.36 2.91
N ILE A 173 6.62 1.53 3.46
CA ILE A 173 5.63 2.57 3.76
C ILE A 173 5.96 3.80 2.92
N PRO A 174 5.11 4.16 1.92
CA PRO A 174 5.29 5.39 1.18
C PRO A 174 4.85 6.59 2.02
N LEU A 175 5.65 7.65 2.03
CA LEU A 175 5.35 8.91 2.72
C LEU A 175 4.43 9.82 1.89
N PHE A 176 4.23 9.52 0.60
CA PHE A 176 3.55 10.37 -0.38
C PHE A 176 4.11 11.79 -0.44
N GLY A 177 5.40 11.91 -0.25
CA GLY A 177 6.21 13.12 -0.21
C GLY A 177 7.41 12.95 0.71
N LYS A 178 8.03 14.05 1.10
CA LYS A 178 9.31 14.06 1.83
C LYS A 178 9.17 14.00 3.35
N LYS A 179 7.97 14.31 3.89
CA LYS A 179 7.77 14.47 5.33
C LYS A 179 7.11 13.25 5.96
N LEU A 180 7.67 12.81 7.07
CA LEU A 180 7.08 11.78 7.91
C LEU A 180 5.84 12.35 8.63
N SER A 181 4.70 11.68 8.53
CA SER A 181 3.49 12.09 9.23
C SER A 181 3.59 11.85 10.74
N THR A 182 2.93 12.70 11.53
CA THR A 182 2.86 12.54 12.98
C THR A 182 2.20 11.22 13.37
N THR A 183 1.17 10.83 12.63
CA THR A 183 0.45 9.56 12.83
C THR A 183 1.36 8.37 12.60
N LEU A 184 2.15 8.35 11.51
CA LEU A 184 3.11 7.29 11.22
C LEU A 184 4.21 7.22 12.29
N MET A 185 4.78 8.36 12.68
CA MET A 185 5.81 8.41 13.72
C MET A 185 5.31 7.79 15.04
N LYS A 186 4.14 8.21 15.52
CA LYS A 186 3.52 7.66 16.73
C LYS A 186 3.26 6.16 16.62
N LYS A 187 2.82 5.70 15.45
CA LYS A 187 2.56 4.29 15.19
C LYS A 187 3.83 3.45 15.27
N ILE A 188 4.90 3.87 14.60
CA ILE A 188 6.20 3.17 14.64
C ILE A 188 6.72 3.09 16.09
N ILE A 189 6.68 4.20 16.84
CA ILE A 189 7.16 4.23 18.24
C ILE A 189 6.39 3.20 19.08
N LYS A 190 5.06 3.14 18.96
CA LYS A 190 4.20 2.25 19.74
C LYS A 190 4.19 0.79 19.27
N SER A 191 4.67 0.50 18.06
CA SER A 191 4.67 -0.84 17.47
C SER A 191 5.84 -1.70 17.94
N ASN A 192 5.82 -2.99 17.59
CA ASN A 192 6.92 -3.94 17.82
C ASN A 192 8.08 -3.79 16.83
N VAL A 193 7.99 -2.89 15.85
CA VAL A 193 9.07 -2.61 14.91
C VAL A 193 10.36 -2.28 15.68
N LYS A 194 11.44 -3.00 15.35
CA LYS A 194 12.77 -2.79 15.96
C LYS A 194 13.74 -2.08 15.02
N LYS A 195 13.57 -2.26 13.70
CA LYS A 195 14.47 -1.72 12.69
C LYS A 195 13.68 -0.89 11.67
N ILE A 196 14.19 0.28 11.37
CA ILE A 196 13.61 1.24 10.42
C ILE A 196 14.68 1.51 9.37
N TYR A 197 14.33 1.33 8.09
CA TYR A 197 15.22 1.63 6.97
C TYR A 197 14.73 2.89 6.27
N LEU A 198 15.63 3.82 6.00
CA LEU A 198 15.36 5.05 5.26
C LEU A 198 15.84 4.85 3.82
N ALA A 199 14.89 4.81 2.87
CA ALA A 199 15.10 4.77 1.43
C ALA A 199 14.52 6.05 0.83
N LEU A 200 15.15 7.18 1.12
CA LEU A 200 14.69 8.54 0.79
C LEU A 200 15.76 9.26 -0.03
N ASP A 201 15.34 10.18 -0.87
CA ASP A 201 16.23 11.03 -1.64
C ASP A 201 17.02 11.99 -0.74
N GLU A 202 18.15 12.50 -1.22
CA GLU A 202 19.06 13.33 -0.42
C GLU A 202 18.38 14.55 0.19
N ASP A 203 17.48 15.18 -0.55
CA ASP A 203 16.74 16.37 -0.10
C ASP A 203 15.70 16.07 0.99
N ALA A 204 15.25 14.82 1.14
CA ALA A 204 14.38 14.36 2.21
C ALA A 204 15.18 13.88 3.45
N LEU A 205 16.46 13.57 3.32
CA LEU A 205 17.28 13.01 4.41
C LEU A 205 17.46 14.00 5.57
N LYS A 206 17.54 15.30 5.30
CA LYS A 206 17.71 16.31 6.34
C LYS A 206 16.60 16.25 7.39
N ASP A 207 15.36 16.18 6.96
CA ASP A 207 14.20 16.02 7.85
C ASP A 207 14.15 14.62 8.46
N ALA A 208 14.50 13.59 7.67
CA ALA A 208 14.51 12.20 8.14
C ALA A 208 15.52 11.96 9.26
N PHE A 209 16.66 12.64 9.26
CA PHE A 209 17.65 12.53 10.35
C PHE A 209 17.15 13.09 11.68
N ASN A 210 16.28 14.10 11.67
CA ASN A 210 15.62 14.59 12.90
C ASN A 210 14.66 13.52 13.46
N HIS A 211 13.94 12.83 12.58
CA HIS A 211 13.07 11.72 12.98
C HIS A 211 13.87 10.49 13.41
N ALA A 212 15.04 10.24 12.79
CA ALA A 212 15.93 9.15 13.20
C ALA A 212 16.36 9.27 14.66
N GLU A 213 16.75 10.46 15.11
CA GLU A 213 17.07 10.71 16.54
C GLU A 213 15.89 10.39 17.45
N THR A 214 14.69 10.81 17.05
CA THR A 214 13.49 10.50 17.82
C THR A 214 13.28 9.00 17.90
N PHE A 215 13.36 8.26 16.79
CA PHE A 215 13.21 6.81 16.81
C PHE A 215 14.28 6.13 17.69
N MET A 216 15.53 6.57 17.59
CA MET A 216 16.63 6.04 18.41
C MET A 216 16.40 6.28 19.89
N SER A 217 15.87 7.44 20.32
CA SER A 217 15.52 7.72 21.71
C SER A 217 14.44 6.79 22.30
N TYR A 218 13.61 6.22 21.41
CA TYR A 218 12.63 5.17 21.76
C TYR A 218 13.17 3.73 21.56
N GLY A 219 14.48 3.56 21.44
CA GLY A 219 15.12 2.24 21.36
C GLY A 219 14.96 1.56 20.00
N LYS A 220 14.60 2.28 18.94
CA LYS A 220 14.55 1.75 17.58
C LYS A 220 15.92 1.88 16.92
N ARG A 221 16.30 0.92 16.08
CA ARG A 221 17.52 1.00 15.26
C ARG A 221 17.15 1.57 13.89
N VAL A 222 17.85 2.58 13.44
CA VAL A 222 17.60 3.24 12.17
C VAL A 222 18.77 3.00 11.22
N TYR A 223 18.46 2.69 9.96
CA TYR A 223 19.42 2.39 8.92
C TYR A 223 19.19 3.28 7.71
N LEU A 224 20.28 3.78 7.10
CA LEU A 224 20.24 4.50 5.85
C LEU A 224 20.59 3.57 4.70
N ILE A 225 19.74 3.55 3.66
CA ILE A 225 20.02 2.88 2.39
C ILE A 225 20.59 3.93 1.44
N GLU A 226 21.86 3.82 1.08
CA GLU A 226 22.52 4.73 0.14
C GLU A 226 22.20 4.30 -1.29
N MET A 227 21.29 5.01 -1.95
CA MET A 227 20.75 4.65 -3.27
C MET A 227 21.45 5.36 -4.43
N GLY A 228 22.28 6.39 -4.15
CA GLY A 228 22.82 7.29 -5.16
C GLY A 228 21.72 8.13 -5.80
N ASP A 229 21.82 8.36 -7.10
CA ASP A 229 20.87 9.22 -7.85
C ASP A 229 19.58 8.51 -8.31
N LYS A 230 19.38 7.24 -7.89
CA LYS A 230 18.25 6.41 -8.32
C LYS A 230 17.29 6.15 -7.19
N ASP A 231 15.99 6.28 -7.47
CA ASP A 231 14.95 5.88 -6.54
C ASP A 231 14.74 4.33 -6.53
N PRO A 232 14.04 3.78 -5.52
CA PRO A 232 13.77 2.34 -5.44
C PRO A 232 13.05 1.78 -6.65
N SER A 233 12.19 2.57 -7.31
CA SER A 233 11.44 2.12 -8.49
C SER A 233 12.33 2.01 -9.72
N GLU A 234 13.38 2.81 -9.82
CA GLU A 234 14.39 2.74 -10.89
C GLU A 234 15.41 1.62 -10.65
N LEU A 235 15.81 1.39 -9.40
CA LEU A 235 16.71 0.31 -9.01
C LEU A 235 16.09 -1.07 -9.23
N GLY A 236 14.79 -1.19 -8.96
CA GLY A 236 14.06 -2.43 -8.96
C GLY A 236 14.46 -3.37 -7.82
N PHE A 237 13.69 -4.43 -7.64
CA PHE A 237 13.77 -5.32 -6.48
C PHE A 237 15.18 -5.91 -6.23
N LYS A 238 15.87 -6.39 -7.28
CA LYS A 238 17.16 -7.08 -7.12
C LYS A 238 18.27 -6.13 -6.65
N GLN A 239 18.39 -4.97 -7.26
CA GLN A 239 19.42 -3.99 -6.89
C GLN A 239 19.13 -3.37 -5.53
N PHE A 240 17.87 -2.99 -5.30
CA PHE A 240 17.44 -2.48 -4.00
C PHE A 240 17.72 -3.47 -2.86
N THR A 241 17.47 -4.77 -3.08
CA THR A 241 17.77 -5.80 -2.07
C THR A 241 19.25 -5.84 -1.70
N LYS A 242 20.17 -5.68 -2.67
CA LYS A 242 21.61 -5.61 -2.37
C LYS A 242 21.95 -4.39 -1.51
N LEU A 243 21.38 -3.22 -1.83
CA LEU A 243 21.60 -1.99 -1.04
C LEU A 243 21.02 -2.12 0.37
N LEU A 244 19.86 -2.73 0.51
CA LEU A 244 19.25 -3.00 1.81
C LEU A 244 20.15 -3.85 2.73
N HIS A 245 20.85 -4.85 2.16
CA HIS A 245 21.80 -5.68 2.91
C HIS A 245 23.04 -4.90 3.37
N ASN A 246 23.40 -3.85 2.64
CA ASN A 246 24.54 -2.98 2.93
C ASN A 246 24.15 -1.68 3.65
N ALA A 247 22.89 -1.58 4.13
CA ALA A 247 22.39 -0.38 4.78
C ALA A 247 23.24 -0.01 6.02
N VAL A 248 23.55 1.27 6.14
CA VAL A 248 24.41 1.81 7.21
C VAL A 248 23.55 2.11 8.45
N GLU A 249 23.90 1.54 9.59
CA GLU A 249 23.23 1.86 10.86
C GLU A 249 23.56 3.29 11.28
N LEU A 250 22.53 4.08 11.53
CA LEU A 250 22.64 5.45 12.02
C LEU A 250 22.87 5.43 13.54
N THR A 251 24.15 5.40 13.94
CA THR A 251 24.54 5.74 15.32
C THR A 251 24.59 7.26 15.46
N THR A 252 24.63 7.79 16.69
CA THR A 252 24.75 9.23 16.94
C THR A 252 25.96 9.84 16.20
N SER A 253 27.11 9.13 16.20
CA SER A 253 28.31 9.58 15.50
C SER A 253 28.13 9.60 13.98
N VAL A 254 27.54 8.55 13.40
CA VAL A 254 27.26 8.48 11.95
C VAL A 254 26.28 9.56 11.54
N LEU A 255 25.23 9.76 12.32
CA LEU A 255 24.19 10.76 12.05
C LEU A 255 24.77 12.18 12.04
N MET A 256 25.63 12.52 13.01
CA MET A 256 26.34 13.83 13.02
C MET A 256 27.21 14.02 11.79
N LYS A 257 28.02 13.01 11.41
CA LYS A 257 28.85 13.08 10.20
C LYS A 257 28.02 13.30 8.94
N LYS A 258 26.90 12.57 8.80
CA LYS A 258 26.00 12.71 7.64
C LYS A 258 25.33 14.09 7.60
N ARG A 259 24.91 14.65 8.75
CA ARG A 259 24.35 16.01 8.81
C ARG A 259 25.34 17.08 8.37
N LEU A 260 26.61 16.97 8.80
CA LEU A 260 27.66 17.89 8.40
C LEU A 260 27.95 17.81 6.89
N ALA A 261 27.78 16.65 6.27
CA ALA A 261 27.94 16.50 4.83
C ALA A 261 26.78 17.10 4.01
N LEU A 262 25.61 17.32 4.61
CA LEU A 262 24.42 17.92 3.99
C LEU A 262 24.25 19.43 4.31
N SER A 263 25.13 20.01 5.12
CA SER A 263 25.14 21.43 5.46
C SER A 263 25.98 22.24 4.49
#